data_0e4c352b5653effbce96c84740430bb7
#
_entry.id   0e4c352b5653effbce96c84740430bb7
#
_cell.length_a   1.000
_cell.length_b   1.000
_cell.length_c   1.000
_cell.angle_alpha   90.00
_cell.angle_beta   90.00
_cell.angle_gamma   90.00
#
_symmetry.space_group_name_H-M   'P 1'
#
loop_
_entity.id
_entity.type
_entity.pdbx_description
1 polymer ?
#
loop_
_entity_poly.entity_id
_entity_poly.type
_entity_poly.pdbx_seq_one_letter_code
_entity_poly.pdbx_strand_id
1 'polypeptide(L)'
;MNTLYPAIFEAQEPSGFFVQFVDIPEAITQGETIDECLFNGAEVLSLVVQEYLDSGREIPLPTANVPAAHYIAPDARRPFSG
;
A
#
# COMPACT_ATOMS: atom_id res chain seq x y z
N MET A 1 8.52 2.04 -12.42
CA MET A 1 7.36 2.90 -12.20
C MET A 1 7.44 3.54 -10.83
N ASN A 2 7.32 4.85 -10.78
CA ASN A 2 7.53 5.59 -9.54
C ASN A 2 6.26 6.18 -8.96
N THR A 3 5.13 5.58 -9.30
CA THR A 3 3.87 6.06 -8.80
C THR A 3 3.73 5.73 -7.33
N LEU A 4 3.40 6.74 -6.54
CA LEU A 4 3.24 6.60 -5.10
C LEU A 4 1.77 6.74 -4.75
N TYR A 5 1.29 5.84 -3.92
CA TYR A 5 -0.12 5.82 -3.50
C TYR A 5 -0.25 6.17 -2.04
N PRO A 6 -1.22 7.01 -1.68
CA PRO A 6 -1.39 7.40 -0.28
C PRO A 6 -2.03 6.29 0.54
N ALA A 7 -1.45 6.05 1.71
CA ALA A 7 -1.96 5.08 2.68
C ALA A 7 -2.15 5.75 4.01
N ILE A 8 -3.26 5.46 4.67
CA ILE A 8 -3.55 5.98 5.99
C ILE A 8 -3.18 4.91 7.02
N PHE A 9 -2.37 5.31 8.00
CA PHE A 9 -1.99 4.42 9.09
C PHE A 9 -2.81 4.81 10.30
N GLU A 10 -3.60 3.89 10.79
CA GLU A 10 -4.48 4.14 11.93
C GLU A 10 -4.02 3.34 13.12
N ALA A 11 -3.72 4.03 14.23
CA ALA A 11 -3.25 3.36 15.44
C ALA A 11 -4.30 2.42 15.99
N GLN A 12 -3.86 1.26 16.44
CA GLN A 12 -4.74 0.22 16.98
C GLN A 12 -4.44 -0.01 18.44
N GLU A 13 -5.45 -0.47 19.16
CA GLU A 13 -5.28 -0.90 20.55
C GLU A 13 -5.05 -2.40 20.56
N PRO A 14 -4.12 -2.90 21.34
CA PRO A 14 -3.24 -2.16 22.27
C PRO A 14 -1.99 -1.62 21.60
N SER A 15 -1.68 -2.01 20.37
CA SER A 15 -0.48 -1.54 19.70
C SER A 15 -0.60 -1.75 18.20
N GLY A 16 0.33 -1.14 17.46
CA GLY A 16 0.40 -1.33 16.03
C GLY A 16 -0.48 -0.38 15.26
N PHE A 17 -0.53 -0.61 13.95
CA PHE A 17 -1.28 0.25 13.03
C PHE A 17 -1.99 -0.59 11.99
N PHE A 18 -3.17 -0.11 11.61
CA PHE A 18 -3.93 -0.62 10.49
C PHE A 18 -3.63 0.28 9.30
N VAL A 19 -3.38 -0.32 8.14
CA VAL A 19 -2.97 0.41 6.94
C VAL A 19 -3.99 0.18 5.84
N GLN A 20 -4.50 1.27 5.27
CA GLN A 20 -5.43 1.16 4.14
C GLN A 20 -5.08 2.20 3.10
N PHE A 21 -5.02 1.77 1.83
CA PHE A 21 -4.74 2.69 0.74
C PHE A 21 -6.01 3.43 0.33
N VAL A 22 -5.87 4.73 0.12
CA VAL A 22 -7.01 5.60 -0.17
C VAL A 22 -7.64 5.27 -1.52
N ASP A 23 -6.82 5.10 -2.54
CA ASP A 23 -7.31 4.91 -3.91
C ASP A 23 -7.54 3.45 -4.27
N ILE A 24 -7.03 2.54 -3.47
CA ILE A 24 -7.14 1.11 -3.69
C ILE A 24 -7.56 0.49 -2.35
N PRO A 25 -8.86 0.61 -2.01
CA PRO A 25 -9.31 0.24 -0.65
C PRO A 25 -9.13 -1.22 -0.29
N GLU A 26 -9.03 -2.11 -1.27
CA GLU A 26 -8.78 -3.52 -0.96
C GLU A 26 -7.32 -3.77 -0.58
N ALA A 27 -6.43 -2.81 -0.77
CA ALA A 27 -5.05 -2.94 -0.31
C ALA A 27 -4.99 -2.56 1.15
N ILE A 28 -5.04 -3.57 2.00
CA ILE A 28 -5.12 -3.41 3.45
C ILE A 28 -4.05 -4.27 4.09
N THR A 29 -3.37 -3.73 5.09
CA THR A 29 -2.41 -4.50 5.85
C THR A 29 -2.29 -3.93 7.25
N GLN A 30 -1.30 -4.37 8.01
CA GLN A 30 -1.05 -3.87 9.34
C GLN A 30 0.40 -4.11 9.71
N GLY A 31 0.86 -3.49 10.78
CA GLY A 31 2.20 -3.66 11.28
C GLY A 31 2.34 -3.07 12.67
N GLU A 32 3.37 -3.46 13.38
CA GLU A 32 3.61 -2.98 14.74
C GLU A 32 4.33 -1.64 14.77
N THR A 33 5.12 -1.35 13.76
CA THR A 33 5.89 -0.11 13.68
C THR A 33 5.62 0.56 12.34
N ILE A 34 5.99 1.83 12.25
CA ILE A 34 5.85 2.56 10.98
C ILE A 34 6.67 1.88 9.88
N ASP A 35 7.91 1.48 10.19
CA ASP A 35 8.76 0.81 9.20
C ASP A 35 8.14 -0.48 8.70
N GLU A 36 7.56 -1.26 9.61
CA GLU A 36 6.91 -2.50 9.23
C GLU A 36 5.69 -2.22 8.35
N CYS A 37 4.94 -1.17 8.68
CA CYS A 37 3.79 -0.79 7.88
C CYS A 37 4.19 -0.35 6.48
N LEU A 38 5.30 0.37 6.36
CA LEU A 38 5.78 0.79 5.04
C LEU A 38 6.17 -0.43 4.20
N PHE A 39 6.85 -1.38 4.81
CA PHE A 39 7.24 -2.59 4.10
C PHE A 39 6.02 -3.42 3.70
N ASN A 40 5.14 -3.67 4.65
CA ASN A 40 3.93 -4.47 4.40
C ASN A 40 3.01 -3.76 3.41
N GLY A 41 2.95 -2.43 3.48
CA GLY A 41 2.15 -1.64 2.55
C GLY A 41 2.63 -1.78 1.12
N ALA A 42 3.93 -1.69 0.91
CA ALA A 42 4.49 -1.85 -0.43
C ALA A 42 4.19 -3.25 -0.98
N GLU A 43 4.25 -4.24 -0.11
CA GLU A 43 4.01 -5.62 -0.51
C GLU A 43 2.56 -5.86 -0.89
N VAL A 44 1.62 -5.43 -0.05
CA VAL A 44 0.21 -5.65 -0.35
C VAL A 44 -0.22 -4.83 -1.56
N LEU A 45 0.31 -3.63 -1.71
CA LEU A 45 -0.01 -2.79 -2.86
C LEU A 45 0.44 -3.48 -4.15
N SER A 46 1.64 -4.06 -4.13
CA SER A 46 2.18 -4.80 -5.26
C SER A 46 1.28 -5.96 -5.66
N LEU A 47 0.80 -6.70 -4.66
CA LEU A 47 -0.08 -7.84 -4.93
C LEU A 47 -1.42 -7.40 -5.51
N VAL A 48 -2.01 -6.35 -4.97
CA VAL A 48 -3.31 -5.88 -5.45
C VAL A 48 -3.19 -5.27 -6.84
N VAL A 49 -2.13 -4.52 -7.10
CA VAL A 49 -1.88 -3.96 -8.43
C VAL A 49 -1.74 -5.10 -9.44
N GLN A 50 -1.04 -6.15 -9.06
CA GLN A 50 -0.88 -7.30 -9.95
C GLN A 50 -2.23 -7.96 -10.25
N GLU A 51 -3.10 -8.04 -9.24
CA GLU A 51 -4.45 -8.57 -9.46
C GLU A 51 -5.25 -7.72 -10.42
N TYR A 52 -5.12 -6.40 -10.33
CA TYR A 52 -5.79 -5.50 -11.28
C TYR A 52 -5.31 -5.77 -12.69
N LEU A 53 -3.99 -5.90 -12.86
CA LEU A 53 -3.42 -6.17 -14.18
C LEU A 53 -3.90 -7.52 -14.73
N ASP A 54 -3.91 -8.53 -13.88
CA ASP A 54 -4.29 -9.88 -14.31
C ASP A 54 -5.75 -9.95 -14.69
N SER A 55 -6.61 -9.18 -14.05
CA SER A 55 -8.04 -9.21 -14.35
C SER A 55 -8.46 -8.14 -15.36
N GLY A 56 -7.51 -7.38 -15.87
CA GLY A 56 -7.82 -6.36 -16.88
C GLY A 56 -8.52 -5.14 -16.33
N ARG A 57 -8.49 -4.95 -15.02
CA ARG A 57 -9.11 -3.76 -14.42
C ARG A 57 -8.17 -2.59 -14.50
N GLU A 58 -8.77 -1.42 -14.61
CA GLU A 58 -8.00 -0.19 -14.65
C GLU A 58 -7.48 0.16 -13.28
N ILE A 59 -6.18 0.46 -13.19
CA ILE A 59 -5.57 0.84 -11.91
C ILE A 59 -5.87 2.31 -11.65
N PRO A 60 -6.45 2.64 -10.48
CA PRO A 60 -6.77 4.03 -10.19
C PRO A 60 -5.52 4.89 -10.10
N LEU A 61 -5.68 6.16 -10.43
CA LEU A 61 -4.60 7.12 -10.24
C LEU A 61 -4.55 7.55 -8.78
N PRO A 62 -3.35 7.82 -8.26
CA PRO A 62 -3.23 8.21 -6.86
C PRO A 62 -3.71 9.63 -6.61
N THR A 63 -4.37 9.83 -5.49
CA THR A 63 -4.80 11.15 -5.06
C THR A 63 -3.60 11.88 -4.48
N ALA A 64 -3.38 13.12 -4.92
CA ALA A 64 -2.27 13.93 -4.42
C ALA A 64 -2.67 14.64 -3.14
N ASN A 65 -1.68 14.90 -2.29
CA ASN A 65 -1.82 15.79 -1.13
C ASN A 65 -2.87 15.33 -0.11
N VAL A 66 -2.98 14.04 0.08
CA VAL A 66 -3.87 13.50 1.12
C VAL A 66 -3.24 13.78 2.48
N PRO A 67 -3.95 14.47 3.38
CA PRO A 67 -3.37 14.81 4.69
C PRO A 67 -3.04 13.57 5.50
N ALA A 68 -1.91 13.61 6.18
CA ALA A 68 -1.46 12.55 7.08
C ALA A 68 -1.24 11.21 6.41
N ALA A 69 -1.17 11.16 5.09
CA ALA A 69 -0.93 9.91 4.37
C ALA A 69 0.55 9.67 4.19
N HIS A 70 0.90 8.38 4.16
CA HIS A 70 2.23 7.94 3.75
C HIS A 70 2.13 7.52 2.30
N TYR A 71 2.99 8.07 1.45
CA TYR A 71 2.97 7.73 0.02
C TYR A 71 3.92 6.59 -0.24
N ILE A 72 3.39 5.49 -0.76
CA ILE A 72 4.09 4.22 -0.88
C ILE A 72 4.04 3.75 -2.32
N ALA A 73 5.19 3.29 -2.84
CA ALA A 73 5.25 2.71 -4.17
C ALA A 73 5.07 1.19 -4.08
N PRO A 74 4.49 0.57 -5.12
CA PRO A 74 4.48 -0.89 -5.16
C PRO A 74 5.91 -1.41 -5.16
N ASP A 75 6.12 -2.54 -4.52
CA ASP A 75 7.44 -3.14 -4.47
C ASP A 75 7.71 -3.87 -5.78
N ALA A 76 8.19 -3.13 -6.75
CA ALA A 76 8.39 -3.66 -8.09
C ALA A 76 9.61 -4.57 -8.21
N ARG A 77 10.44 -4.61 -7.19
CA ARG A 77 11.66 -5.39 -7.24
C ARG A 77 11.56 -6.71 -6.52
N ARG A 78 10.40 -7.10 -6.18
CA ARG A 78 10.23 -8.38 -5.54
C ARG A 78 10.69 -9.45 -6.49
N PRO A 79 11.52 -10.16 -6.14
CA PRO A 79 12.06 -11.08 -7.11
C PRO A 79 11.68 -12.49 -6.95
N PHE A 80 11.79 -12.34 -7.07
CA PHE A 80 11.76 -13.17 -7.06
C PHE A 80 12.60 -13.59 -6.91
N SER A 81 13.03 -13.36 -6.54
CA SER A 81 13.74 -13.55 -6.37
C SER A 81 13.90 -13.86 -6.09
N GLY A 82 13.98 -13.98 -6.12
CA GLY A 82 14.07 -14.46 -6.05
C GLY A 82 14.24 -14.43 -6.25
#